data_4d3c52d9253550bafacdb7f2e21d1b98
#
_entry.id   4d3c52d9253550bafacdb7f2e21d1b98
#
_cell.length_a   1.000
_cell.length_b   1.000
_cell.length_c   1.000
_cell.angle_alpha   90.00
_cell.angle_beta   90.00
_cell.angle_gamma   90.00
#
_symmetry.space_group_name_H-M   'P 1'
#
loop_
_entity.id
_entity.type
_entity.pdbx_description
1 polymer ?
#
loop_
_entity_poly.entity_id
_entity_poly.type
_entity_poly.pdbx_seq_one_letter_code
_entity_poly.pdbx_strand_id
1 'polypeptide(L)'
;MRKTEKLKLNMPDRSDNYNVEDFNTNFELLDKAITEDKSFLIEKVLRELIVSLNVDNWQSVNGMWQQTLTLNDIKVTDNPIVFSTLDETSLYQNIKAYNKNFSYLYAAKTTDGSIIFYAIKKPTITFSVGLKGV
;
A
#
# COMPACT_ATOMS: atom_id res chain seq x y z
N MET A 1 29.25 -28.83 -0.02
CA MET A 1 28.75 -27.83 -0.98
C MET A 1 28.27 -26.60 -0.22
N ARG A 2 28.75 -25.45 -0.60
CA ARG A 2 28.31 -24.16 0.00
C ARG A 2 26.92 -23.76 -0.53
N LYS A 3 26.27 -22.83 0.14
CA LYS A 3 24.99 -22.27 -0.28
C LYS A 3 25.06 -20.75 -0.40
N THR A 4 24.31 -20.18 -1.32
CA THR A 4 24.16 -18.73 -1.42
C THR A 4 23.46 -18.17 -0.18
N GLU A 5 23.76 -16.94 0.17
CA GLU A 5 23.30 -16.33 1.42
C GLU A 5 21.77 -16.13 1.46
N LYS A 6 21.19 -15.60 0.40
CA LYS A 6 19.76 -15.26 0.33
C LYS A 6 18.87 -16.46 -0.02
N LEU A 7 19.04 -17.02 -1.19
CA LEU A 7 18.15 -18.07 -1.71
C LEU A 7 18.58 -19.48 -1.33
N LYS A 8 19.71 -19.63 -0.64
CA LYS A 8 20.26 -20.94 -0.23
C LYS A 8 20.51 -21.91 -1.39
N LEU A 9 20.80 -21.35 -2.58
CA LEU A 9 21.16 -22.15 -3.76
C LEU A 9 22.45 -22.92 -3.52
N ASN A 10 22.50 -24.14 -4.03
CA ASN A 10 23.70 -24.97 -3.96
C ASN A 10 24.83 -24.37 -4.80
N MET A 11 25.99 -24.15 -4.19
CA MET A 11 27.20 -23.64 -4.83
C MET A 11 28.27 -24.74 -4.80
N PRO A 12 28.55 -25.42 -5.91
CA PRO A 12 29.58 -26.44 -5.93
C PRO A 12 30.96 -25.83 -5.81
N ASP A 13 31.81 -26.47 -5.02
CA ASP A 13 33.25 -26.24 -5.00
C ASP A 13 33.93 -27.16 -6.03
N ARG A 14 35.21 -26.90 -6.34
CA ARG A 14 35.96 -27.69 -7.33
C ARG A 14 36.05 -29.19 -7.02
N SER A 15 35.94 -29.54 -5.72
CA SER A 15 35.97 -30.91 -5.22
C SER A 15 34.59 -31.57 -5.16
N ASP A 16 33.51 -30.84 -5.39
CA ASP A 16 32.16 -31.37 -5.31
C ASP A 16 31.74 -32.06 -6.61
N ASN A 17 31.01 -33.14 -6.48
CA ASN A 17 30.27 -33.73 -7.59
C ASN A 17 28.89 -33.06 -7.66
N TYR A 18 28.79 -32.12 -8.60
CA TYR A 18 27.52 -31.41 -8.84
C TYR A 18 26.62 -32.28 -9.72
N ASN A 19 25.48 -32.66 -9.22
CA ASN A 19 24.55 -33.53 -9.91
C ASN A 19 23.29 -32.78 -10.43
N VAL A 20 22.50 -33.48 -11.24
CA VAL A 20 21.28 -32.92 -11.85
C VAL A 20 20.27 -32.49 -10.79
N GLU A 21 20.22 -33.19 -9.66
CA GLU A 21 19.29 -32.91 -8.57
C GLU A 21 19.59 -31.56 -7.87
N ASP A 22 20.88 -31.27 -7.66
CA ASP A 22 21.32 -29.95 -7.13
C ASP A 22 20.96 -28.82 -8.08
N PHE A 23 21.10 -29.04 -9.36
CA PHE A 23 20.74 -28.09 -10.41
C PHE A 23 19.24 -27.82 -10.45
N ASN A 24 18.43 -28.88 -10.45
CA ASN A 24 16.97 -28.77 -10.42
C ASN A 24 16.47 -28.07 -9.17
N THR A 25 17.00 -28.39 -8.00
CA THR A 25 16.67 -27.73 -6.74
C THR A 25 16.95 -26.22 -6.80
N ASN A 26 18.08 -25.84 -7.40
CA ASN A 26 18.40 -24.42 -7.59
C ASN A 26 17.38 -23.69 -8.49
N PHE A 27 16.96 -24.33 -9.59
CA PHE A 27 15.94 -23.76 -10.47
C PHE A 27 14.58 -23.64 -9.80
N GLU A 28 14.15 -24.63 -9.03
CA GLU A 28 12.90 -24.57 -8.25
C GLU A 28 12.91 -23.43 -7.25
N LEU A 29 14.01 -23.21 -6.53
CA LEU A 29 14.16 -22.11 -5.59
C LEU A 29 14.13 -20.74 -6.28
N LEU A 30 14.74 -20.61 -7.46
CA LEU A 30 14.70 -19.39 -8.27
C LEU A 30 13.30 -19.12 -8.81
N ASP A 31 12.65 -20.12 -9.36
CA ASP A 31 11.30 -20.00 -9.92
C ASP A 31 10.30 -19.57 -8.83
N LYS A 32 10.37 -20.20 -7.67
CA LYS A 32 9.54 -19.85 -6.51
C LYS A 32 9.79 -18.42 -6.07
N ALA A 33 11.04 -18.00 -5.91
CA ALA A 33 11.38 -16.64 -5.47
C ALA A 33 10.88 -15.58 -6.46
N ILE A 34 11.08 -15.79 -7.76
CA ILE A 34 10.62 -14.87 -8.81
C ILE A 34 9.11 -14.78 -8.84
N THR A 35 8.41 -15.91 -8.74
CA THR A 35 6.94 -15.97 -8.79
C THR A 35 6.30 -15.29 -7.58
N GLU A 36 6.80 -15.57 -6.38
CA GLU A 36 6.28 -14.96 -5.13
C GLU A 36 6.49 -13.45 -5.12
N ASP A 37 7.69 -12.97 -5.44
CA ASP A 37 8.01 -11.54 -5.47
C ASP A 37 7.18 -10.80 -6.53
N LYS A 38 7.03 -11.39 -7.71
CA LYS A 38 6.24 -10.81 -8.80
C LYS A 38 4.76 -10.72 -8.43
N SER A 39 4.19 -11.77 -7.86
CA SER A 39 2.78 -11.80 -7.45
C SER A 39 2.51 -10.76 -6.38
N PHE A 40 3.36 -10.65 -5.36
CA PHE A 40 3.25 -9.67 -4.30
C PHE A 40 3.31 -8.24 -4.82
N LEU A 41 4.25 -7.91 -5.70
CA LEU A 41 4.40 -6.57 -6.28
C LEU A 41 3.20 -6.20 -7.15
N ILE A 42 2.72 -7.11 -8.00
CA ILE A 42 1.56 -6.88 -8.87
C ILE A 42 0.31 -6.65 -8.01
N GLU A 43 0.06 -7.50 -7.03
CA GLU A 43 -1.09 -7.38 -6.13
C GLU A 43 -1.08 -6.04 -5.41
N LYS A 44 0.06 -5.65 -4.84
CA LYS A 44 0.20 -4.38 -4.13
C LYS A 44 -0.01 -3.15 -5.02
N VAL A 45 0.53 -3.16 -6.24
CA VAL A 45 0.40 -2.04 -7.20
C VAL A 45 -1.01 -1.91 -7.73
N LEU A 46 -1.71 -3.03 -7.96
CA LEU A 46 -3.05 -3.04 -8.54
C LEU A 46 -4.16 -2.91 -7.51
N ARG A 47 -3.89 -3.19 -6.24
CA ARG A 47 -4.91 -3.12 -5.19
C ARG A 47 -5.41 -1.70 -4.98
N GLU A 48 -6.73 -1.58 -4.95
CA GLU A 48 -7.42 -0.35 -4.56
C GLU A 48 -8.13 -0.58 -3.23
N LEU A 49 -7.99 0.36 -2.33
CA LEU A 49 -8.63 0.34 -1.02
C LEU A 49 -9.48 1.58 -0.84
N ILE A 50 -10.74 1.41 -0.46
CA ILE A 50 -11.63 2.52 -0.14
C ILE A 50 -11.65 2.69 1.38
N VAL A 51 -11.35 3.87 1.85
CA VAL A 51 -11.36 4.22 3.27
C VAL A 51 -12.32 5.37 3.54
N SER A 52 -12.96 5.35 4.70
CA SER A 52 -13.89 6.38 5.12
C SER A 52 -13.23 7.35 6.10
N LEU A 53 -13.36 8.64 5.83
CA LEU A 53 -12.94 9.73 6.72
C LEU A 53 -14.16 10.24 7.46
N ASN A 54 -14.28 9.82 8.73
CA ASN A 54 -15.43 10.18 9.56
C ASN A 54 -15.33 11.63 10.03
N VAL A 55 -16.42 12.37 9.88
CA VAL A 55 -16.51 13.79 10.27
C VAL A 55 -16.19 14.03 11.75
N ASP A 56 -16.47 13.07 12.62
CA ASP A 56 -16.28 13.21 14.07
C ASP A 56 -14.85 12.89 14.54
N ASN A 57 -14.02 12.30 13.68
CA ASN A 57 -12.69 11.81 14.07
C ASN A 57 -11.55 12.76 13.71
N TRP A 58 -11.86 13.95 13.23
CA TRP A 58 -10.86 14.98 12.94
C TRP A 58 -10.36 15.65 14.22
N GLN A 59 -9.05 15.70 14.38
CA GLN A 59 -8.38 16.32 15.52
C GLN A 59 -7.60 17.56 15.07
N SER A 60 -7.71 18.64 15.84
CA SER A 60 -6.95 19.87 15.58
C SER A 60 -5.54 19.74 16.15
N VAL A 61 -4.55 19.97 15.28
CA VAL A 61 -3.13 19.99 15.64
C VAL A 61 -2.46 21.19 14.96
N ASN A 62 -1.95 22.12 15.74
CA ASN A 62 -1.25 23.32 15.25
C ASN A 62 -2.07 24.14 14.21
N GLY A 63 -3.37 24.27 14.42
CA GLY A 63 -4.26 25.01 13.52
C GLY A 63 -4.69 24.25 12.26
N MET A 64 -4.19 23.06 12.05
CA MET A 64 -4.60 22.14 10.99
C MET A 64 -5.41 21.00 11.57
N TRP A 65 -5.97 20.17 10.71
CA TRP A 65 -6.77 19.01 11.10
C TRP A 65 -6.13 17.72 10.61
N GLN A 66 -6.23 16.67 11.40
CA GLN A 66 -5.72 15.36 11.03
C GLN A 66 -6.66 14.24 11.46
N GLN A 67 -6.65 13.15 10.72
CA GLN A 67 -7.35 11.90 11.06
C GLN A 67 -6.44 10.71 10.75
N THR A 68 -6.31 9.81 11.72
CA THR A 68 -5.51 8.59 11.58
C THR A 68 -6.44 7.40 11.37
N LEU A 69 -6.16 6.59 10.35
CA LEU A 69 -6.84 5.33 10.05
C LEU A 69 -5.90 4.16 10.22
N THR A 70 -6.36 3.12 10.90
CA THR A 70 -5.62 1.86 11.01
C THR A 70 -5.82 1.02 9.75
N LEU A 71 -4.72 0.65 9.11
CA LEU A 71 -4.69 -0.21 7.92
C LEU A 71 -3.56 -1.22 8.08
N ASN A 72 -3.90 -2.48 8.35
CA ASN A 72 -2.95 -3.51 8.78
C ASN A 72 -1.78 -3.77 7.82
N ASP A 73 -2.02 -3.63 6.52
CA ASP A 73 -1.03 -3.98 5.49
C ASP A 73 -0.21 -2.79 4.98
N ILE A 74 -0.47 -1.60 5.49
CA ILE A 74 0.26 -0.41 5.07
C ILE A 74 1.61 -0.31 5.78
N LYS A 75 2.62 0.16 5.05
CA LYS A 75 3.99 0.34 5.54
C LYS A 75 4.43 1.80 5.42
N VAL A 76 5.36 2.20 6.25
CA VAL A 76 5.96 3.54 6.22
C VAL A 76 6.60 3.87 4.86
N THR A 77 7.05 2.86 4.14
CA THR A 77 7.65 2.99 2.80
C THR A 77 6.62 3.08 1.67
N ASP A 78 5.34 2.85 1.95
CA ASP A 78 4.28 2.98 0.96
C ASP A 78 4.01 4.45 0.64
N ASN A 79 3.71 4.71 -0.62
CA ASN A 79 3.36 6.05 -1.08
C ASN A 79 2.12 5.95 -1.99
N PRO A 80 0.94 5.69 -1.40
CA PRO A 80 -0.27 5.47 -2.17
C PRO A 80 -0.74 6.73 -2.88
N ILE A 81 -1.41 6.52 -4.01
CA ILE A 81 -2.15 7.56 -4.68
C ILE A 81 -3.53 7.65 -4.02
N VAL A 82 -3.90 8.85 -3.59
CA VAL A 82 -5.24 9.15 -3.05
C VAL A 82 -6.12 9.67 -4.18
N PHE A 83 -7.29 9.07 -4.35
CA PHE A 83 -8.19 9.44 -5.44
C PHE A 83 -9.64 9.57 -4.96
N SER A 84 -10.45 10.31 -5.75
CA SER A 84 -11.88 10.50 -5.51
C SER A 84 -12.66 9.20 -5.73
N THR A 85 -13.65 8.96 -4.91
CA THR A 85 -14.59 7.84 -5.05
C THR A 85 -15.87 8.19 -5.80
N LEU A 86 -15.97 9.42 -6.32
CA LEU A 86 -17.09 9.83 -7.17
C LEU A 86 -17.05 9.09 -8.51
N ASP A 87 -18.23 8.79 -9.04
CA ASP A 87 -18.42 8.15 -10.33
C ASP A 87 -19.51 8.87 -11.16
N GLU A 88 -19.80 8.37 -12.34
CA GLU A 88 -20.79 8.93 -13.26
C GLU A 88 -22.22 8.86 -12.73
N THR A 89 -22.50 8.05 -11.73
CA THR A 89 -23.82 7.93 -11.09
C THR A 89 -24.03 8.86 -9.90
N SER A 90 -22.98 9.58 -9.48
CA SER A 90 -23.03 10.47 -8.33
C SER A 90 -23.97 11.65 -8.56
N LEU A 91 -24.80 11.99 -7.55
CA LEU A 91 -25.73 13.10 -7.63
C LEU A 91 -25.00 14.44 -7.48
N TYR A 92 -25.46 15.47 -8.21
CA TYR A 92 -24.84 16.80 -8.20
C TYR A 92 -24.61 17.38 -6.80
N GLN A 93 -25.58 17.25 -5.91
CA GLN A 93 -25.45 17.74 -4.53
C GLN A 93 -24.32 17.04 -3.77
N ASN A 94 -24.19 15.72 -3.97
CA ASN A 94 -23.14 14.91 -3.36
C ASN A 94 -21.79 15.25 -3.96
N ILE A 95 -21.70 15.46 -5.27
CA ILE A 95 -20.47 15.87 -5.96
C ILE A 95 -19.94 17.20 -5.38
N LYS A 96 -20.82 18.18 -5.22
CA LYS A 96 -20.44 19.50 -4.70
C LYS A 96 -19.94 19.43 -3.27
N ALA A 97 -20.66 18.71 -2.39
CA ALA A 97 -20.27 18.53 -1.00
C ALA A 97 -18.96 17.71 -0.87
N TYR A 98 -18.83 16.65 -1.65
CA TYR A 98 -17.64 15.82 -1.71
C TYR A 98 -16.42 16.63 -2.14
N ASN A 99 -16.49 17.31 -3.27
CA ASN A 99 -15.38 18.08 -3.82
C ASN A 99 -14.92 19.17 -2.85
N LYS A 100 -15.83 19.83 -2.18
CA LYS A 100 -15.52 20.82 -1.14
C LYS A 100 -14.69 20.22 -0.02
N ASN A 101 -15.10 19.08 0.52
CA ASN A 101 -14.42 18.44 1.65
C ASN A 101 -13.12 17.74 1.20
N PHE A 102 -13.12 17.09 0.04
CA PHE A 102 -11.91 16.51 -0.54
C PHE A 102 -10.83 17.55 -0.79
N SER A 103 -11.21 18.76 -1.22
CA SER A 103 -10.27 19.86 -1.47
C SER A 103 -9.57 20.36 -0.20
N TYR A 104 -10.07 20.06 0.97
CA TYR A 104 -9.40 20.41 2.23
C TYR A 104 -8.21 19.51 2.54
N LEU A 105 -8.16 18.33 1.97
CA LEU A 105 -7.03 17.42 2.11
C LEU A 105 -5.81 17.97 1.36
N TYR A 106 -4.67 18.09 2.03
CA TYR A 106 -3.45 18.60 1.41
C TYR A 106 -2.29 17.60 1.49
N ALA A 107 -2.35 16.62 2.37
CA ALA A 107 -1.31 15.61 2.53
C ALA A 107 -1.87 14.35 3.19
N ALA A 108 -1.17 13.25 2.99
CA ALA A 108 -1.33 12.02 3.74
C ALA A 108 0.05 11.42 4.03
N LYS A 109 0.20 10.80 5.19
CA LYS A 109 1.44 10.15 5.61
C LYS A 109 1.17 8.74 6.03
N THR A 110 1.94 7.81 5.49
CA THR A 110 1.89 6.40 5.88
C THR A 110 2.84 6.12 7.03
N THR A 111 2.40 5.24 7.92
CA THR A 111 3.22 4.63 8.97
C THR A 111 2.98 3.11 8.94
N ASP A 112 3.75 2.36 9.70
CA ASP A 112 3.50 0.92 9.80
C ASP A 112 2.16 0.67 10.49
N GLY A 113 1.18 0.17 9.73
CA GLY A 113 -0.16 -0.16 10.21
C GLY A 113 -1.17 0.99 10.23
N SER A 114 -0.82 2.19 9.75
CA SER A 114 -1.76 3.31 9.70
C SER A 114 -1.45 4.34 8.63
N ILE A 115 -2.45 5.15 8.30
CA ILE A 115 -2.32 6.32 7.43
C ILE A 115 -2.93 7.54 8.13
N ILE A 116 -2.26 8.68 8.04
CA ILE A 116 -2.70 9.94 8.62
C ILE A 116 -3.06 10.88 7.48
N PHE A 117 -4.29 11.36 7.45
CA PHE A 117 -4.74 12.40 6.52
C PHE A 117 -4.68 13.77 7.17
N TYR A 118 -4.24 14.76 6.43
CA TYR A 118 -4.13 16.15 6.87
C TYR A 118 -5.06 17.04 6.06
N ALA A 119 -5.77 17.93 6.73
CA ALA A 119 -6.68 18.88 6.12
C ALA A 119 -6.43 20.31 6.62
N ILE A 120 -6.57 21.29 5.72
CA ILE A 120 -6.44 22.72 6.06
C ILE A 120 -7.65 23.25 6.82
N LYS A 121 -8.82 22.63 6.64
CA LYS A 121 -10.06 22.92 7.37
C LYS A 121 -10.69 21.60 7.81
N LYS A 122 -11.45 21.66 8.91
CA LYS A 122 -12.23 20.50 9.34
C LYS A 122 -13.30 20.17 8.29
N PRO A 123 -13.27 18.96 7.71
CA PRO A 123 -14.35 18.50 6.86
C PRO A 123 -15.71 18.51 7.60
N THR A 124 -16.76 18.83 6.88
CA THR A 124 -18.11 18.95 7.43
C THR A 124 -18.99 17.75 7.19
N ILE A 125 -18.52 16.78 6.42
CA ILE A 125 -19.21 15.53 6.13
C ILE A 125 -18.26 14.34 6.30
N THR A 126 -18.81 13.16 6.51
CA THR A 126 -18.10 11.90 6.34
C THR A 126 -18.02 11.59 4.84
N PHE A 127 -16.84 11.29 4.34
CA PHE A 127 -16.65 10.95 2.93
C PHE A 127 -15.56 9.89 2.77
N SER A 128 -15.60 9.20 1.64
CA SER A 128 -14.63 8.15 1.35
C SER A 128 -13.60 8.61 0.33
N VAL A 129 -12.38 8.10 0.48
CA VAL A 129 -11.30 8.28 -0.51
C VAL A 129 -10.75 6.93 -0.91
N GLY A 130 -10.24 6.84 -2.12
CA GLY A 130 -9.55 5.66 -2.60
C GLY A 130 -8.05 5.76 -2.40
N LEU A 131 -7.42 4.63 -2.12
CA LEU A 131 -5.97 4.48 -2.03
C LEU A 131 -5.53 3.43 -3.04
N LYS A 132 -4.53 3.73 -3.84
CA LYS A 132 -3.92 2.79 -4.77
C LYS A 132 -2.44 2.65 -4.48
N GLY A 133 -1.95 1.40 -4.44
CA GLY A 133 -0.54 1.12 -4.16
C GLY A 133 -0.24 0.81 -2.68
N VAL A 134 -1.21 0.27 -1.99
CA VAL A 134 -1.07 -0.18 -0.58
C VAL A 134 -1.33 -1.65 -0.39
#